data_845ee5f5c24ad414fc885a0459515f76
#
_entry.id   845ee5f5c24ad414fc885a0459515f76
#
_cell.length_a   1.000
_cell.length_b   1.000
_cell.length_c   1.000
_cell.angle_alpha   90.00
_cell.angle_beta   90.00
_cell.angle_gamma   90.00
#
_symmetry.space_group_name_H-M   'P 1'
#
loop_
_entity.id
_entity.type
_entity.pdbx_description
1 polymer ?
#
loop_
_entity_poly.entity_id
_entity_poly.type
_entity_poly.pdbx_seq_one_letter_code
_entity_poly.pdbx_strand_id
1 'polypeptide(L)'
;MPGERVKARLTDDKKQHGFAQLQKILMPSPERQAPFCPHYAECGGCSTQHLPQSLQHSTKVSGVQDLFSRLAGLNIGEPEFVCASAGQGYRRVCRLAIKYDKKGRRAQVGFRRRLSHDLVEVDSCPVLVSSLSALIEPVRSLCNQLKSFRDLGHIELCEADNGPLMLLRHNGQPGEGDLA
;
A
#
# COMPACT_ATOMS: atom_id res chain seq x y z
N MET A 1 7.53 10.04 -13.96
CA MET A 1 6.77 9.70 -15.19
C MET A 1 7.67 9.95 -16.38
N PRO A 2 7.50 9.25 -17.52
CA PRO A 2 8.18 9.59 -18.75
C PRO A 2 7.97 11.06 -19.12
N GLY A 3 9.01 11.71 -19.66
CA GLY A 3 8.97 13.14 -20.03
C GLY A 3 9.16 14.13 -18.87
N GLU A 4 9.18 13.70 -17.62
CA GLU A 4 9.43 14.60 -16.50
C GLU A 4 10.91 14.97 -16.36
N ARG A 5 11.19 16.23 -16.01
CA ARG A 5 12.52 16.63 -15.54
C ARG A 5 12.54 16.57 -14.03
N VAL A 6 13.52 15.85 -13.49
CA VAL A 6 13.61 15.60 -12.05
C VAL A 6 15.01 15.90 -11.53
N LYS A 7 15.12 16.27 -10.27
CA LYS A 7 16.36 16.23 -9.50
C LYS A 7 16.35 14.93 -8.69
N ALA A 8 17.32 14.07 -8.93
CA ALA A 8 17.48 12.82 -8.19
C ALA A 8 18.90 12.73 -7.63
N ARG A 9 19.06 12.04 -6.50
CA ARG A 9 20.37 11.72 -5.92
C ARG A 9 20.66 10.26 -6.18
N LEU A 10 21.76 9.96 -6.84
CA LEU A 10 22.26 8.61 -7.02
C LEU A 10 22.57 8.01 -5.64
N THR A 11 22.04 6.83 -5.36
CA THR A 11 22.21 6.13 -4.07
C THR A 11 23.09 4.89 -4.22
N ASP A 12 23.09 4.28 -5.37
CA ASP A 12 23.95 3.13 -5.70
C ASP A 12 24.20 3.14 -7.21
N ASP A 13 25.44 2.91 -7.60
CA ASP A 13 25.89 2.86 -9.00
C ASP A 13 26.47 1.49 -9.30
N LYS A 14 25.80 0.74 -10.16
CA LYS A 14 26.24 -0.56 -10.68
C LYS A 14 26.71 -0.40 -12.12
N LYS A 15 27.54 -1.32 -12.61
CA LYS A 15 28.09 -1.26 -13.98
C LYS A 15 27.01 -1.14 -15.08
N GLN A 16 25.82 -1.70 -14.88
CA GLN A 16 24.75 -1.76 -15.90
C GLN A 16 23.50 -0.97 -15.51
N HIS A 17 23.33 -0.58 -14.27
CA HIS A 17 22.18 0.18 -13.76
C HIS A 17 22.56 0.91 -12.48
N GLY A 18 21.80 1.96 -12.14
CA GLY A 18 21.96 2.70 -10.91
C GLY A 18 20.62 2.87 -10.20
N PHE A 19 20.69 3.07 -8.89
CA PHE A 19 19.54 3.44 -8.08
C PHE A 19 19.63 4.92 -7.71
N ALA A 20 18.52 5.62 -7.79
CA ALA A 20 18.47 7.03 -7.46
C ALA A 20 17.21 7.35 -6.63
N GLN A 21 17.37 8.24 -5.68
CA GLN A 21 16.26 8.78 -4.89
C GLN A 21 15.78 10.08 -5.51
N LEU A 22 14.50 10.13 -5.88
CA LEU A 22 13.86 11.34 -6.34
C LEU A 22 13.89 12.40 -5.23
N GLN A 23 14.43 13.59 -5.53
CA GLN A 23 14.44 14.73 -4.61
C GLN A 23 13.39 15.77 -4.96
N LYS A 24 13.23 16.08 -6.24
CA LYS A 24 12.28 17.10 -6.71
C LYS A 24 11.88 16.85 -8.15
N ILE A 25 10.62 17.08 -8.46
CA ILE A 25 10.13 17.19 -9.84
C ILE A 25 10.30 18.65 -10.26
N LEU A 26 11.11 18.89 -11.27
CA LEU A 26 11.41 20.23 -11.78
C LEU A 26 10.39 20.66 -12.84
N MET A 27 9.99 19.72 -13.69
CA MET A 27 8.99 19.90 -14.72
C MET A 27 8.10 18.65 -14.73
N PRO A 28 6.88 18.72 -14.16
CA PRO A 28 5.98 17.59 -14.16
C PRO A 28 5.42 17.29 -15.54
N SER A 29 5.01 16.05 -15.78
CA SER A 29 4.20 15.68 -16.92
C SER A 29 2.84 16.37 -16.85
N PRO A 30 2.25 16.82 -17.97
CA PRO A 30 0.88 17.37 -18.00
C PRO A 30 -0.17 16.32 -17.56
N GLU A 31 0.13 15.04 -17.68
CA GLU A 31 -0.76 13.95 -17.26
C GLU A 31 -0.64 13.63 -15.76
N ARG A 32 0.32 14.24 -15.04
CA ARG A 32 0.47 13.99 -13.60
C ARG A 32 -0.70 14.56 -12.84
N GLN A 33 -1.34 13.72 -12.02
CA GLN A 33 -2.40 14.13 -11.11
C GLN A 33 -1.93 14.16 -9.64
N ALA A 34 -2.63 14.94 -8.82
CA ALA A 34 -2.43 14.89 -7.38
C ALA A 34 -2.96 13.56 -6.82
N PRO A 35 -2.16 12.85 -6.00
CA PRO A 35 -2.64 11.67 -5.31
C PRO A 35 -3.82 12.01 -4.39
N PHE A 36 -4.85 11.17 -4.39
CA PHE A 36 -6.04 11.38 -3.55
C PHE A 36 -5.83 10.95 -2.09
N CYS A 37 -4.81 10.14 -1.80
CA CYS A 37 -4.50 9.69 -0.45
C CYS A 37 -3.48 10.62 0.22
N PRO A 38 -3.76 11.18 1.41
CA PRO A 38 -2.84 12.08 2.12
C PRO A 38 -1.54 11.37 2.52
N HIS A 39 -1.58 10.05 2.72
CA HIS A 39 -0.41 9.24 3.10
C HIS A 39 0.41 8.73 1.91
N TYR A 40 0.06 9.11 0.67
CA TYR A 40 0.68 8.55 -0.54
C TYR A 40 2.20 8.72 -0.59
N ALA A 41 2.73 9.85 -0.10
CA ALA A 41 4.15 10.12 -0.10
C ALA A 41 4.97 9.16 0.78
N GLU A 42 4.36 8.62 1.83
CA GLU A 42 5.02 7.82 2.86
C GLU A 42 4.61 6.35 2.85
N CYS A 43 3.32 6.09 2.68
CA CYS A 43 2.76 4.75 2.72
C CYS A 43 3.24 3.89 1.55
N GLY A 44 3.66 2.65 1.84
CA GLY A 44 4.09 1.68 0.84
C GLY A 44 2.96 0.97 0.09
N GLY A 45 1.70 1.20 0.48
CA GLY A 45 0.55 0.47 -0.06
C GLY A 45 0.15 0.84 -1.49
N CYS A 46 0.54 2.02 -1.98
CA CYS A 46 0.21 2.51 -3.32
C CYS A 46 1.42 3.15 -3.99
N SER A 47 1.55 2.96 -5.31
CA SER A 47 2.69 3.48 -6.08
C SER A 47 2.30 4.31 -7.31
N THR A 48 1.02 4.30 -7.72
CA THR A 48 0.59 4.84 -9.02
C THR A 48 -0.52 5.90 -8.95
N GLN A 49 -0.88 6.39 -7.75
CA GLN A 49 -1.95 7.38 -7.62
C GLN A 49 -1.67 8.72 -8.33
N HIS A 50 -0.42 9.01 -8.64
CA HIS A 50 -0.03 10.18 -9.42
C HIS A 50 -0.23 10.01 -10.93
N LEU A 51 -0.66 8.83 -11.38
CA LEU A 51 -1.00 8.53 -12.77
C LEU A 51 -2.52 8.49 -12.94
N PRO A 52 -3.09 9.08 -14.00
CA PRO A 52 -4.46 8.83 -14.39
C PRO A 52 -4.73 7.34 -14.59
N GLN A 53 -5.95 6.91 -14.33
CA GLN A 53 -6.31 5.49 -14.41
C GLN A 53 -6.12 4.94 -15.84
N SER A 54 -6.45 5.72 -16.86
CA SER A 54 -6.19 5.37 -18.26
C SER A 54 -4.72 5.05 -18.53
N LEU A 55 -3.81 5.89 -18.01
CA LEU A 55 -2.37 5.69 -18.17
C LEU A 55 -1.88 4.48 -17.36
N GLN A 56 -2.46 4.22 -16.19
CA GLN A 56 -2.16 3.01 -15.43
C GLN A 56 -2.54 1.74 -16.23
N HIS A 57 -3.68 1.75 -16.91
CA HIS A 57 -4.16 0.63 -17.72
C HIS A 57 -3.27 0.42 -18.94
N SER A 58 -3.03 1.46 -19.75
CA SER A 58 -2.18 1.35 -20.93
C SER A 58 -0.76 0.86 -20.59
N THR A 59 -0.19 1.37 -19.50
CA THR A 59 1.14 0.92 -19.02
C THR A 59 1.15 -0.55 -18.62
N LYS A 60 0.09 -1.04 -17.99
CA LYS A 60 -0.03 -2.46 -17.63
C LYS A 60 -0.16 -3.34 -18.87
N VAL A 61 -0.98 -2.93 -19.84
CA VAL A 61 -1.14 -3.64 -21.12
C VAL A 61 0.20 -3.72 -21.84
N SER A 62 0.88 -2.58 -22.04
CA SER A 62 2.20 -2.54 -22.69
C SER A 62 3.22 -3.40 -21.95
N GLY A 63 3.21 -3.38 -20.59
CA GLY A 63 4.11 -4.20 -19.79
C GLY A 63 3.89 -5.71 -20.01
N VAL A 64 2.64 -6.15 -20.17
CA VAL A 64 2.31 -7.55 -20.48
C VAL A 64 2.77 -7.90 -21.92
N GLN A 65 2.48 -7.04 -22.89
CA GLN A 65 2.93 -7.21 -24.27
C GLN A 65 4.46 -7.34 -24.37
N ASP A 66 5.19 -6.45 -23.71
CA ASP A 66 6.65 -6.49 -23.64
C ASP A 66 7.18 -7.78 -22.99
N LEU A 67 6.49 -8.27 -21.96
CA LEU A 67 6.88 -9.49 -21.27
C LEU A 67 6.74 -10.71 -22.19
N PHE A 68 5.62 -10.85 -22.92
CA PHE A 68 5.40 -11.92 -23.86
C PHE A 68 6.41 -11.85 -25.03
N SER A 69 6.65 -10.66 -25.56
CA SER A 69 7.63 -10.47 -26.63
C SER A 69 9.03 -10.90 -26.20
N ARG A 70 9.49 -10.46 -25.02
CA ARG A 70 10.87 -10.74 -24.56
C ARG A 70 11.09 -12.18 -24.08
N LEU A 71 10.10 -12.78 -23.39
CA LEU A 71 10.27 -14.11 -22.80
C LEU A 71 9.84 -15.25 -23.72
N ALA A 72 8.81 -15.03 -24.53
CA ALA A 72 8.23 -16.05 -25.37
C ALA A 72 8.41 -15.80 -26.88
N GLY A 73 8.94 -14.63 -27.27
CA GLY A 73 9.02 -14.24 -28.69
C GLY A 73 7.65 -14.02 -29.34
N LEU A 74 6.60 -13.83 -28.54
CA LEU A 74 5.21 -13.71 -29.02
C LEU A 74 4.79 -12.23 -29.04
N ASN A 75 4.29 -11.79 -30.17
CA ASN A 75 3.60 -10.50 -30.29
C ASN A 75 2.11 -10.70 -30.05
N ILE A 76 1.64 -10.38 -28.85
CA ILE A 76 0.22 -10.39 -28.50
C ILE A 76 -0.39 -9.02 -28.86
N GLY A 77 -1.60 -9.04 -29.42
CA GLY A 77 -2.37 -7.82 -29.73
C GLY A 77 -2.90 -7.12 -28.49
N GLU A 78 -3.72 -6.10 -28.71
CA GLU A 78 -4.46 -5.45 -27.65
C GLU A 78 -5.45 -6.44 -27.01
N PRO A 79 -5.60 -6.40 -25.67
CA PRO A 79 -6.57 -7.26 -24.99
C PRO A 79 -8.01 -6.85 -25.38
N GLU A 80 -8.89 -7.81 -25.57
CA GLU A 80 -10.32 -7.56 -25.80
C GLU A 80 -10.99 -6.88 -24.61
N PHE A 81 -10.47 -7.12 -23.41
CA PHE A 81 -11.06 -6.61 -22.19
C PHE A 81 -9.99 -6.28 -21.14
N VAL A 82 -10.09 -5.09 -20.55
CA VAL A 82 -9.30 -4.68 -19.40
C VAL A 82 -10.23 -4.45 -18.21
N CYS A 83 -10.21 -5.36 -17.23
CA CYS A 83 -10.98 -5.17 -16.01
C CYS A 83 -10.37 -4.07 -15.15
N ALA A 84 -11.15 -3.05 -14.85
CA ALA A 84 -10.74 -1.96 -14.02
C ALA A 84 -11.79 -1.65 -12.95
N SER A 85 -11.32 -1.47 -11.72
CA SER A 85 -12.14 -0.93 -10.64
C SER A 85 -12.18 0.61 -10.70
N ALA A 86 -13.02 1.22 -9.89
CA ALA A 86 -13.16 2.68 -9.78
C ALA A 86 -11.89 3.41 -9.25
N GLY A 87 -10.78 2.73 -9.00
CA GLY A 87 -9.54 3.32 -8.48
C GLY A 87 -9.54 3.58 -6.98
N GLN A 88 -10.71 3.72 -6.37
CA GLN A 88 -10.92 3.84 -4.92
C GLN A 88 -11.96 2.82 -4.46
N GLY A 89 -11.94 2.45 -3.17
CA GLY A 89 -12.93 1.58 -2.58
C GLY A 89 -12.98 0.15 -3.16
N TYR A 90 -11.91 -0.33 -3.79
CA TYR A 90 -11.90 -1.63 -4.47
C TYR A 90 -11.26 -2.76 -3.66
N ARG A 91 -10.39 -2.42 -2.72
CA ARG A 91 -9.60 -3.41 -1.98
C ARG A 91 -10.40 -4.03 -0.86
N ARG A 92 -10.61 -5.34 -0.93
CA ARG A 92 -11.39 -6.13 0.03
C ARG A 92 -10.54 -6.85 1.06
N VAL A 93 -9.22 -6.75 0.99
CA VAL A 93 -8.30 -7.36 1.96
C VAL A 93 -7.16 -6.42 2.23
N CYS A 94 -6.78 -6.27 3.50
CA CYS A 94 -5.56 -5.57 3.88
C CYS A 94 -4.88 -6.22 5.08
N ARG A 95 -3.58 -5.95 5.20
CA ARG A 95 -2.78 -6.30 6.37
C ARG A 95 -2.23 -5.02 6.98
N LEU A 96 -2.67 -4.73 8.20
CA LEU A 96 -2.17 -3.64 9.03
C LEU A 96 -1.00 -4.15 9.88
N ALA A 97 0.11 -3.45 9.87
CA ALA A 97 1.22 -3.74 10.76
C ALA A 97 0.95 -3.14 12.13
N ILE A 98 1.39 -3.83 13.18
CA ILE A 98 1.36 -3.33 14.56
C ILE A 98 2.80 -3.16 15.02
N LYS A 99 3.08 -2.05 15.70
CA LYS A 99 4.39 -1.76 16.29
C LYS A 99 4.17 -1.17 17.69
N TYR A 100 4.88 -1.70 18.68
CA TYR A 100 4.86 -1.11 20.00
C TYR A 100 5.70 0.18 20.04
N ASP A 101 5.06 1.28 20.37
CA ASP A 101 5.72 2.56 20.66
C ASP A 101 6.11 2.61 22.14
N LYS A 102 7.42 2.47 22.40
CA LYS A 102 7.95 2.51 23.78
C LYS A 102 7.78 3.85 24.47
N LYS A 103 7.82 4.96 23.72
CA LYS A 103 7.68 6.31 24.27
C LYS A 103 6.23 6.63 24.61
N GLY A 104 5.33 6.37 23.68
CA GLY A 104 3.89 6.56 23.85
C GLY A 104 3.21 5.44 24.63
N ARG A 105 3.90 4.33 24.91
CA ARG A 105 3.38 3.13 25.61
C ARG A 105 2.06 2.64 25.01
N ARG A 106 2.00 2.60 23.66
CA ARG A 106 0.81 2.23 22.91
C ARG A 106 1.15 1.37 21.69
N ALA A 107 0.17 0.65 21.19
CA ALA A 107 0.23 0.02 19.90
C ALA A 107 -0.03 1.06 18.80
N GLN A 108 0.91 1.19 17.87
CA GLN A 108 0.72 1.89 16.60
C GLN A 108 0.20 0.89 15.58
N VAL A 109 -0.85 1.26 14.85
CA VAL A 109 -1.48 0.43 13.80
C VAL A 109 -1.52 1.20 12.50
N GLY A 110 -1.06 0.56 11.42
CA GLY A 110 -1.03 1.22 10.12
C GLY A 110 -0.36 0.38 9.04
N PHE A 111 0.08 1.03 7.97
CA PHE A 111 0.78 0.37 6.87
C PHE A 111 2.30 0.58 6.96
N ARG A 112 3.05 -0.32 6.35
CA ARG A 112 4.51 -0.15 6.24
C ARG A 112 4.83 1.07 5.36
N ARG A 113 5.81 1.84 5.80
CA ARG A 113 6.41 2.92 5.00
C ARG A 113 7.06 2.32 3.76
N ARG A 114 7.09 3.06 2.68
CA ARG A 114 7.72 2.64 1.42
C ARG A 114 9.20 2.31 1.64
N LEU A 115 9.61 1.12 1.20
CA LEU A 115 10.99 0.60 1.31
C LEU A 115 11.55 0.63 2.74
N SER A 116 10.70 0.48 3.75
CA SER A 116 11.08 0.52 5.16
C SER A 116 10.25 -0.45 6.00
N HIS A 117 10.76 -0.80 7.17
CA HIS A 117 10.02 -1.51 8.22
C HIS A 117 9.27 -0.56 9.16
N ASP A 118 9.43 0.75 8.98
CA ASP A 118 8.68 1.73 9.76
C ASP A 118 7.21 1.71 9.40
N LEU A 119 6.41 2.27 10.30
CA LEU A 119 4.96 2.29 10.20
C LEU A 119 4.48 3.70 9.90
N VAL A 120 3.49 3.80 9.03
CA VAL A 120 2.68 5.00 8.80
C VAL A 120 1.32 4.74 9.41
N GLU A 121 1.01 5.42 10.51
CA GLU A 121 -0.34 5.36 11.10
C GLU A 121 -1.31 6.05 10.15
N VAL A 122 -2.44 5.42 9.90
CA VAL A 122 -3.49 5.93 9.01
C VAL A 122 -4.84 5.81 9.71
N ASP A 123 -5.67 6.82 9.57
CA ASP A 123 -7.02 6.81 10.14
C ASP A 123 -8.05 6.24 9.17
N SER A 124 -7.73 6.31 7.88
CA SER A 124 -8.53 5.75 6.80
C SER A 124 -7.66 5.37 5.61
N CYS A 125 -8.20 4.55 4.72
CA CYS A 125 -7.51 4.16 3.49
C CYS A 125 -8.48 4.23 2.30
N PRO A 126 -8.32 5.21 1.38
CA PRO A 126 -9.27 5.43 0.28
C PRO A 126 -9.36 4.29 -0.74
N VAL A 127 -8.40 3.37 -0.77
CA VAL A 127 -8.44 2.20 -1.68
C VAL A 127 -9.16 1.00 -1.07
N LEU A 128 -9.35 0.96 0.25
CA LEU A 128 -10.16 -0.05 0.90
C LEU A 128 -11.65 0.21 0.66
N VAL A 129 -12.45 -0.86 0.64
CA VAL A 129 -13.90 -0.73 0.77
C VAL A 129 -14.24 0.01 2.06
N SER A 130 -15.34 0.76 2.06
CA SER A 130 -15.70 1.64 3.18
C SER A 130 -15.84 0.93 4.51
N SER A 131 -16.40 -0.29 4.52
CA SER A 131 -16.52 -1.16 5.69
C SER A 131 -15.16 -1.43 6.35
N LEU A 132 -14.15 -1.82 5.58
CA LEU A 132 -12.80 -2.08 6.11
C LEU A 132 -12.06 -0.79 6.49
N SER A 133 -12.23 0.29 5.72
CA SER A 133 -11.59 1.57 6.04
C SER A 133 -12.09 2.12 7.38
N ALA A 134 -13.39 1.98 7.67
CA ALA A 134 -14.00 2.40 8.92
C ALA A 134 -13.54 1.59 10.14
N LEU A 135 -13.01 0.37 9.94
CA LEU A 135 -12.52 -0.47 11.04
C LEU A 135 -11.10 -0.11 11.51
N ILE A 136 -10.35 0.72 10.80
CA ILE A 136 -8.95 1.01 11.15
C ILE A 136 -8.84 1.62 12.56
N GLU A 137 -9.66 2.60 12.87
CA GLU A 137 -9.63 3.27 14.18
C GLU A 137 -10.18 2.38 15.31
N PRO A 138 -11.34 1.72 15.17
CA PRO A 138 -11.81 0.72 16.15
C PRO A 138 -10.77 -0.37 16.45
N VAL A 139 -10.10 -0.88 15.43
CA VAL A 139 -9.06 -1.89 15.57
C VAL A 139 -7.83 -1.35 16.31
N ARG A 140 -7.40 -0.11 16.02
CA ARG A 140 -6.34 0.55 16.78
C ARG A 140 -6.71 0.70 18.25
N SER A 141 -7.93 1.11 18.53
CA SER A 141 -8.45 1.24 19.88
C SER A 141 -8.47 -0.11 20.62
N LEU A 142 -8.97 -1.16 19.97
CA LEU A 142 -8.96 -2.53 20.50
C LEU A 142 -7.54 -2.99 20.85
N CYS A 143 -6.58 -2.81 19.92
CA CYS A 143 -5.19 -3.19 20.17
C CYS A 143 -4.60 -2.52 21.42
N ASN A 144 -5.00 -1.29 21.73
CA ASN A 144 -4.53 -0.57 22.89
C ASN A 144 -5.25 -0.93 24.20
N GLN A 145 -6.36 -1.63 24.13
CA GLN A 145 -7.10 -2.15 25.31
C GLN A 145 -6.59 -3.52 25.75
N LEU A 146 -5.99 -4.30 24.84
CA LEU A 146 -5.46 -5.61 25.16
C LEU A 146 -4.26 -5.51 26.12
N LYS A 147 -4.21 -6.36 27.13
CA LYS A 147 -3.10 -6.40 28.09
C LYS A 147 -1.79 -6.83 27.43
N SER A 148 -1.89 -7.72 26.45
CA SER A 148 -0.77 -8.25 25.66
C SER A 148 -0.43 -7.45 24.41
N PHE A 149 -0.84 -6.18 24.32
CA PHE A 149 -0.68 -5.34 23.12
C PHE A 149 0.78 -5.23 22.61
N ARG A 150 1.78 -5.54 23.45
CA ARG A 150 3.20 -5.53 23.08
C ARG A 150 3.59 -6.69 22.18
N ASP A 151 2.85 -7.78 22.23
CA ASP A 151 3.11 -9.03 21.53
C ASP A 151 2.28 -9.17 20.24
N LEU A 152 1.53 -8.12 19.89
CA LEU A 152 0.77 -8.10 18.65
C LEU A 152 1.69 -7.97 17.44
N GLY A 153 1.44 -8.77 16.41
CA GLY A 153 2.23 -8.79 15.19
C GLY A 153 1.64 -7.99 14.04
N HIS A 154 0.46 -8.39 13.59
CA HIS A 154 -0.30 -7.72 12.52
C HIS A 154 -1.77 -8.11 12.58
N ILE A 155 -2.58 -7.34 11.87
CA ILE A 155 -4.00 -7.58 11.68
C ILE A 155 -4.27 -7.73 10.19
N GLU A 156 -5.03 -8.75 9.83
CA GLU A 156 -5.63 -8.87 8.51
C GLU A 156 -7.12 -8.55 8.61
N LEU A 157 -7.58 -7.68 7.72
CA LEU A 157 -8.99 -7.37 7.54
C LEU A 157 -9.42 -7.85 6.16
N CYS A 158 -10.52 -8.55 6.09
CA CYS A 158 -11.09 -9.09 4.86
C CYS A 158 -12.59 -8.79 4.82
N GLU A 159 -13.07 -8.27 3.70
CA GLU A 159 -14.50 -8.14 3.42
C GLU A 159 -15.01 -9.45 2.81
N ALA A 160 -15.72 -10.22 3.59
CA ALA A 160 -16.41 -11.43 3.15
C ALA A 160 -17.87 -11.12 2.79
N ASP A 161 -18.59 -12.10 2.24
CA ASP A 161 -19.98 -11.92 1.80
C ASP A 161 -20.96 -11.69 2.95
N ASN A 162 -20.61 -12.17 4.15
CA ASN A 162 -21.39 -12.02 5.37
C ASN A 162 -20.86 -10.88 6.28
N GLY A 163 -19.93 -10.06 5.79
CA GLY A 163 -19.38 -8.92 6.52
C GLY A 163 -17.87 -8.99 6.72
N PRO A 164 -17.29 -8.00 7.40
CA PRO A 164 -15.85 -7.94 7.60
C PRO A 164 -15.37 -8.98 8.61
N LEU A 165 -14.24 -9.61 8.27
CA LEU A 165 -13.50 -10.51 9.12
C LEU A 165 -12.21 -9.87 9.59
N MET A 166 -11.81 -10.13 10.83
CA MET A 166 -10.53 -9.71 11.40
C MET A 166 -9.75 -10.92 11.90
N LEU A 167 -8.48 -11.01 11.47
CA LEU A 167 -7.51 -11.95 11.99
C LEU A 167 -6.41 -11.17 12.71
N LEU A 168 -6.30 -11.34 14.02
CA LEU A 168 -5.23 -10.76 14.82
C LEU A 168 -4.12 -11.79 15.06
N ARG A 169 -2.91 -11.48 14.60
CA ARG A 169 -1.74 -12.30 14.88
C ARG A 169 -1.09 -11.85 16.18
N HIS A 170 -0.96 -12.80 17.11
CA HIS A 170 -0.22 -12.67 18.36
C HIS A 170 1.11 -13.43 18.28
N ASN A 171 2.22 -12.85 18.75
CA ASN A 171 3.55 -13.47 18.68
C ASN A 171 3.88 -14.34 19.91
N GLY A 172 3.05 -14.30 20.95
CA GLY A 172 3.10 -15.12 22.15
C GLY A 172 1.75 -15.77 22.44
N GLN A 173 1.47 -16.08 23.69
CA GLN A 173 0.15 -16.52 24.13
C GLN A 173 -0.66 -15.31 24.61
N PRO A 174 -1.90 -15.14 24.16
CA PRO A 174 -2.79 -14.11 24.71
C PRO A 174 -2.98 -14.32 26.21
N GLY A 175 -3.04 -13.24 26.97
CA GLY A 175 -3.38 -13.31 28.40
C GLY A 175 -4.83 -13.74 28.62
N GLU A 176 -5.13 -14.37 29.75
CA GLU A 176 -6.50 -14.80 30.08
C GLU A 176 -7.52 -13.66 30.01
N GLY A 177 -7.11 -12.43 30.31
CA GLY A 177 -7.98 -11.25 30.22
C GLY A 177 -8.13 -10.64 28.83
N ASP A 178 -7.47 -11.20 27.80
CA ASP A 178 -7.58 -10.75 26.40
C ASP A 178 -8.51 -11.68 25.59
N LEU A 179 -8.94 -12.80 26.17
CA LEU A 179 -9.81 -13.82 25.54
C LEU A 179 -11.26 -13.80 26.08
N ALA A 180 -11.57 -12.89 27.00
CA ALA A 180 -12.88 -12.77 27.65
C ALA A 180 -13.85 -11.86 26.89
#